data_94f811290f8512e5fbc4057e381e9440
#
_entry.id   94f811290f8512e5fbc4057e381e9440
#
_cell.length_a   1.000
_cell.length_b   1.000
_cell.length_c   1.000
_cell.angle_alpha   90.00
_cell.angle_beta   90.00
_cell.angle_gamma   90.00
#
_symmetry.space_group_name_H-M   'P 1'
#
loop_
_entity.id
_entity.type
_entity.pdbx_description
1 polymer ?
#
loop_
_entity_poly.entity_id
_entity_poly.type
_entity_poly.pdbx_seq_one_letter_code
_entity_poly.pdbx_strand_id
1 'polypeptide(L)'
;MEYRKLALDDLPMALQMNQDFREGFAEKESLRAFLSAPDCWLFAAVQENRIIGFAYGYALQRLNTQRKMLYIHEVGVLDDCQRQGIGTRLMKELLKACEAEHICKMFLTCYQNNAGANALYRNAGGKLCAESQGQDTVYWFPIPS
;
A
#
# COMPACT_ATOMS: atom_id res chain seq x y z
N MET A 1 -2.77 17.89 -1.72
CA MET A 1 -2.72 16.42 -1.49
C MET A 1 -2.06 15.75 -2.67
N GLU A 2 -1.03 14.98 -2.40
CA GLU A 2 -0.28 14.26 -3.42
C GLU A 2 -0.28 12.77 -3.10
N TYR A 3 -0.46 11.93 -4.11
CA TYR A 3 -0.41 10.46 -3.98
C TYR A 3 0.70 9.95 -4.87
N ARG A 4 1.74 9.36 -4.28
CA ARG A 4 2.89 8.91 -5.05
C ARG A 4 3.72 7.84 -4.37
N LYS A 5 4.49 7.13 -5.17
CA LYS A 5 5.51 6.20 -4.68
C LYS A 5 6.69 7.00 -4.16
N LEU A 6 7.16 6.69 -2.96
CA LEU A 6 8.27 7.38 -2.33
C LEU A 6 9.61 6.81 -2.79
N ALA A 7 10.63 7.66 -2.73
CA ALA A 7 12.00 7.32 -3.10
C ALA A 7 12.95 7.67 -1.96
N LEU A 8 14.24 7.46 -2.16
CA LEU A 8 15.24 7.68 -1.11
C LEU A 8 15.24 9.12 -0.58
N ASP A 9 14.97 10.09 -1.45
CA ASP A 9 14.91 11.50 -1.04
C ASP A 9 13.80 11.77 -0.02
N ASP A 10 12.82 10.87 0.09
CA ASP A 10 11.71 10.98 1.02
C ASP A 10 12.01 10.35 2.39
N LEU A 11 13.25 9.94 2.63
CA LEU A 11 13.62 9.26 3.89
C LEU A 11 13.22 10.04 5.15
N PRO A 12 13.45 11.36 5.24
CA PRO A 12 13.02 12.10 6.45
C PRO A 12 11.52 12.02 6.69
N MET A 13 10.72 12.11 5.63
CA MET A 13 9.26 12.01 5.72
C MET A 13 8.82 10.61 6.14
N ALA A 14 9.49 9.58 5.63
CA ALA A 14 9.21 8.18 6.01
C ALA A 14 9.57 7.90 7.47
N LEU A 15 10.65 8.47 7.97
CA LEU A 15 11.02 8.37 9.38
C LEU A 15 9.93 9.01 10.26
N GLN A 16 9.42 10.17 9.88
CA GLN A 16 8.35 10.82 10.62
C GLN A 16 7.06 10.00 10.58
N MET A 17 6.76 9.39 9.43
CA MET A 17 5.60 8.49 9.30
C MET A 17 5.65 7.35 10.31
N ASN A 18 6.82 6.75 10.50
CA ASN A 18 6.94 5.65 11.45
C ASN A 18 6.61 6.09 12.87
N GLN A 19 7.02 7.31 13.25
CA GLN A 19 6.67 7.90 14.54
C GLN A 19 5.18 8.15 14.65
N ASP A 20 4.58 8.75 13.62
CA ASP A 20 3.18 9.15 13.62
C ASP A 20 2.22 7.97 13.70
N PHE A 21 2.56 6.85 13.03
CA PHE A 21 1.64 5.70 12.93
C PHE A 21 1.87 4.63 13.99
N ARG A 22 3.10 4.50 14.51
CA ARG A 22 3.46 3.38 15.36
C ARG A 22 3.89 3.79 16.77
N GLU A 23 4.04 5.09 17.00
CA GLU A 23 4.59 5.63 18.25
C GLU A 23 5.92 4.96 18.59
N GLY A 24 6.64 4.55 17.56
CA GLY A 24 7.79 3.71 17.71
C GLY A 24 9.07 4.30 17.18
N PHE A 25 10.09 3.50 17.32
CA PHE A 25 11.42 3.83 16.86
C PHE A 25 11.62 3.27 15.46
N ALA A 26 12.04 4.13 14.54
CA ALA A 26 12.34 3.72 13.17
C ALA A 26 13.83 3.48 13.03
N GLU A 27 14.18 2.32 12.52
CA GLU A 27 15.57 2.05 12.16
C GLU A 27 15.85 2.69 10.80
N LYS A 28 16.66 3.75 10.84
CA LYS A 28 16.95 4.56 9.66
C LYS A 28 17.53 3.76 8.50
N GLU A 29 18.45 2.85 8.80
CA GLU A 29 19.09 2.06 7.75
C GLU A 29 18.12 1.07 7.09
N SER A 30 17.15 0.55 7.83
CA SER A 30 16.09 -0.30 7.26
C SER A 30 15.23 0.49 6.30
N LEU A 31 14.81 1.70 6.68
CA LEU A 31 14.02 2.55 5.80
C LEU A 31 14.82 2.98 4.58
N ARG A 32 16.10 3.30 4.76
CA ARG A 32 16.99 3.64 3.64
C ARG A 32 17.07 2.48 2.64
N ALA A 33 17.28 1.28 3.13
CA ALA A 33 17.36 0.09 2.28
C ALA A 33 16.04 -0.15 1.55
N PHE A 34 14.91 -0.01 2.24
CA PHE A 34 13.59 -0.19 1.65
C PHE A 34 13.35 0.81 0.52
N LEU A 35 13.60 2.09 0.77
CA LEU A 35 13.36 3.14 -0.23
C LEU A 35 14.34 3.08 -1.40
N SER A 36 15.49 2.43 -1.23
CA SER A 36 16.49 2.25 -2.29
C SER A 36 16.24 1.04 -3.16
N ALA A 37 15.42 0.09 -2.71
CA ALA A 37 15.16 -1.16 -3.42
C ALA A 37 14.01 -0.98 -4.43
N PRO A 38 14.24 -1.24 -5.72
CA PRO A 38 13.20 -0.96 -6.73
C PRO A 38 11.92 -1.77 -6.58
N ASP A 39 12.02 -2.97 -5.98
CA ASP A 39 10.86 -3.84 -5.79
C ASP A 39 10.17 -3.65 -4.44
N CYS A 40 10.63 -2.72 -3.62
CA CYS A 40 9.99 -2.34 -2.37
C CYS A 40 9.22 -1.04 -2.59
N TRP A 41 7.92 -1.08 -2.34
CA TRP A 41 7.02 0.03 -2.63
C TRP A 41 6.50 0.65 -1.35
N LEU A 42 6.72 1.93 -1.16
CA LEU A 42 6.03 2.73 -0.18
C LEU A 42 5.26 3.79 -0.94
N PHE A 43 3.94 3.62 -1.02
CA PHE A 43 3.05 4.52 -1.73
C PHE A 43 2.28 5.35 -0.71
N ALA A 44 2.25 6.66 -0.86
CA ALA A 44 1.78 7.52 0.20
C ALA A 44 0.86 8.64 -0.27
N ALA A 45 -0.07 9.00 0.61
CA ALA A 45 -0.82 10.24 0.54
C ALA A 45 -0.06 11.29 1.34
N VAL A 46 0.41 12.32 0.66
CA VAL A 46 1.26 13.37 1.24
C VAL A 46 0.52 14.69 1.26
N GLN A 47 0.49 15.32 2.41
CA GLN A 47 -0.10 16.65 2.60
C GLN A 47 0.84 17.49 3.44
N GLU A 48 1.22 18.64 2.91
CA GLU A 48 2.12 19.58 3.61
C GLU A 48 3.39 18.90 4.12
N ASN A 49 4.00 18.11 3.23
CA ASN A 49 5.25 17.38 3.49
C ASN A 49 5.13 16.34 4.63
N ARG A 50 3.93 15.83 4.84
CA ARG A 50 3.66 14.81 5.85
C ARG A 50 2.87 13.67 5.22
N ILE A 51 3.21 12.45 5.56
CA ILE A 51 2.47 11.27 5.14
C ILE A 51 1.27 11.09 6.05
N ILE A 52 0.07 11.16 5.49
CA ILE A 52 -1.18 10.98 6.23
C ILE A 52 -1.86 9.65 5.93
N GLY A 53 -1.41 8.97 4.89
CA GLY A 53 -1.83 7.62 4.55
C GLY A 53 -0.76 6.92 3.76
N PHE A 54 -0.70 5.61 3.85
CA PHE A 54 0.32 4.85 3.14
C PHE A 54 -0.15 3.44 2.82
N ALA A 55 0.48 2.85 1.82
CA ALA A 55 0.41 1.42 1.52
C ALA A 55 1.83 0.99 1.18
N TYR A 56 2.32 -0.09 1.81
CA TYR A 56 3.63 -0.58 1.46
C TYR A 56 3.62 -2.07 1.17
N GLY A 57 4.51 -2.48 0.30
CA GLY A 57 4.61 -3.87 -0.08
C GLY A 57 5.74 -4.13 -1.06
N TYR A 58 5.59 -5.20 -1.81
CA TYR A 58 6.70 -5.76 -2.58
C TYR A 58 6.23 -6.19 -3.96
N ALA A 59 6.97 -5.78 -4.98
CA ALA A 59 6.78 -6.29 -6.34
C ALA A 59 7.48 -7.64 -6.45
N LEU A 60 6.72 -8.66 -6.86
CA LEU A 60 7.18 -10.05 -6.86
C LEU A 60 7.28 -10.58 -8.28
N GLN A 61 8.41 -11.18 -8.60
CA GLN A 61 8.66 -11.84 -9.86
C GLN A 61 7.72 -13.04 -10.01
N ARG A 62 7.16 -13.20 -11.21
CA ARG A 62 6.36 -14.38 -11.54
C ARG A 62 7.17 -15.34 -12.41
N LEU A 63 6.83 -16.60 -12.31
CA LEU A 63 7.53 -17.66 -13.07
C LEU A 63 7.23 -17.57 -14.57
N ASN A 64 5.99 -17.25 -14.92
CA ASN A 64 5.47 -17.43 -16.28
C ASN A 64 5.28 -16.12 -17.07
N THR A 65 5.69 -14.99 -16.51
CA THR A 65 5.61 -13.71 -17.19
C THR A 65 6.62 -12.74 -16.60
N GLN A 66 7.02 -11.77 -17.39
CA GLN A 66 7.93 -10.71 -16.93
C GLN A 66 7.19 -9.63 -16.13
N ARG A 67 5.86 -9.59 -16.22
CA ARG A 67 5.07 -8.67 -15.40
C ARG A 67 5.05 -9.16 -13.97
N LYS A 68 5.35 -8.27 -13.03
CA LYS A 68 5.36 -8.59 -11.60
C LYS A 68 3.97 -8.44 -11.01
N MET A 69 3.76 -9.05 -9.86
CA MET A 69 2.58 -8.78 -9.05
C MET A 69 3.00 -7.96 -7.83
N LEU A 70 2.07 -7.20 -7.26
CA LEU A 70 2.34 -6.37 -6.09
C LEU A 70 1.59 -6.94 -4.88
N TYR A 71 2.34 -7.34 -3.87
CA TYR A 71 1.80 -7.72 -2.59
C TYR A 71 1.84 -6.53 -1.65
N ILE A 72 0.68 -6.11 -1.15
CA ILE A 72 0.58 -5.02 -0.17
C ILE A 72 0.52 -5.64 1.22
N HIS A 73 1.52 -5.29 2.02
CA HIS A 73 1.67 -5.82 3.37
C HIS A 73 0.88 -5.03 4.40
N GLU A 74 0.84 -3.71 4.27
CA GLU A 74 0.18 -2.85 5.25
C GLU A 74 -0.39 -1.62 4.59
N VAL A 75 -1.59 -1.21 5.04
CA VAL A 75 -2.25 0.04 4.64
C VAL A 75 -2.66 0.77 5.91
N GLY A 76 -2.39 2.05 5.98
CA GLY A 76 -2.77 2.87 7.13
C GLY A 76 -3.17 4.27 6.74
N VAL A 77 -4.08 4.86 7.51
CA VAL A 77 -4.45 6.27 7.44
C VAL A 77 -4.45 6.79 8.85
N LEU A 78 -3.87 7.96 9.09
CA LEU A 78 -3.84 8.57 10.42
C LEU A 78 -5.26 8.69 10.99
N ASP A 79 -5.42 8.45 12.29
CA ASP A 79 -6.72 8.41 12.94
C ASP A 79 -7.51 9.71 12.72
N ASP A 80 -6.86 10.86 12.84
CA ASP A 80 -7.51 12.15 12.65
C ASP A 80 -7.79 12.49 11.18
N CYS A 81 -7.30 11.68 10.25
CA CYS A 81 -7.52 11.84 8.82
C CYS A 81 -8.47 10.79 8.24
N GLN A 82 -8.97 9.87 9.06
CA GLN A 82 -9.89 8.84 8.60
C GLN A 82 -11.27 9.41 8.27
N ARG A 83 -12.05 8.65 7.50
CA ARG A 83 -13.41 9.02 7.07
C ARG A 83 -13.48 10.24 6.15
N GLN A 84 -12.36 10.59 5.50
CA GLN A 84 -12.28 11.67 4.53
C GLN A 84 -12.07 11.16 3.11
N GLY A 85 -12.18 9.84 2.91
CA GLY A 85 -11.98 9.22 1.60
C GLY A 85 -10.51 9.05 1.21
N ILE A 86 -9.59 9.32 2.11
CA ILE A 86 -8.15 9.23 1.83
C ILE A 86 -7.73 7.81 1.51
N GLY A 87 -8.19 6.83 2.29
CA GLY A 87 -7.84 5.43 2.05
C GLY A 87 -8.32 4.93 0.69
N THR A 88 -9.56 5.25 0.33
CA THR A 88 -10.12 4.88 -0.97
C THR A 88 -9.34 5.54 -2.11
N ARG A 89 -9.04 6.82 -1.98
CA ARG A 89 -8.28 7.54 -3.01
C ARG A 89 -6.85 6.99 -3.11
N LEU A 90 -6.23 6.68 -1.97
CA LEU A 90 -4.90 6.07 -1.92
C LEU A 90 -4.87 4.77 -2.72
N MET A 91 -5.86 3.90 -2.50
CA MET A 91 -5.94 2.63 -3.20
C MET A 91 -6.15 2.82 -4.70
N LYS A 92 -7.01 3.76 -5.09
CA LYS A 92 -7.25 4.05 -6.52
C LYS A 92 -6.00 4.60 -7.19
N GLU A 93 -5.29 5.48 -6.54
CA GLU A 93 -4.06 6.04 -7.08
C GLU A 93 -2.94 5.00 -7.14
N LEU A 94 -2.89 4.11 -6.15
CA LEU A 94 -1.95 2.98 -6.16
C LEU A 94 -2.20 2.06 -7.36
N LEU A 95 -3.47 1.77 -7.66
CA LEU A 95 -3.82 0.95 -8.82
C LEU A 95 -3.39 1.61 -10.13
N LYS A 96 -3.51 2.93 -10.23
CA LYS A 96 -3.00 3.67 -11.40
C LYS A 96 -1.48 3.54 -11.51
N ALA A 97 -0.77 3.61 -10.40
CA ALA A 97 0.68 3.44 -10.38
C ALA A 97 1.07 2.02 -10.82
N CYS A 98 0.31 1.02 -10.37
CA CYS A 98 0.50 -0.36 -10.81
C CYS A 98 0.35 -0.50 -12.32
N GLU A 99 -0.67 0.12 -12.89
CA GLU A 99 -0.88 0.09 -14.34
C GLU A 99 0.29 0.74 -15.07
N ALA A 100 0.76 1.90 -14.60
CA ALA A 100 1.87 2.62 -15.21
C ALA A 100 3.19 1.84 -15.16
N GLU A 101 3.40 1.03 -14.13
CA GLU A 101 4.61 0.22 -13.99
C GLU A 101 4.42 -1.23 -14.44
N HIS A 102 3.34 -1.53 -15.15
CA HIS A 102 3.07 -2.84 -15.74
C HIS A 102 2.97 -3.98 -14.72
N ILE A 103 2.47 -3.68 -13.54
CA ILE A 103 2.12 -4.71 -12.56
C ILE A 103 0.89 -5.47 -13.09
N CYS A 104 0.91 -6.80 -13.01
CA CYS A 104 -0.18 -7.59 -13.58
C CYS A 104 -1.37 -7.74 -12.62
N LYS A 105 -1.12 -7.75 -11.33
CA LYS A 105 -2.19 -7.76 -10.31
C LYS A 105 -1.63 -7.30 -8.97
N MET A 106 -2.53 -6.87 -8.10
CA MET A 106 -2.21 -6.52 -6.73
C MET A 106 -3.02 -7.42 -5.80
N PHE A 107 -2.45 -7.84 -4.69
CA PHE A 107 -3.17 -8.62 -3.71
C PHE A 107 -2.76 -8.23 -2.29
N LEU A 108 -3.66 -8.45 -1.36
CA LEU A 108 -3.44 -8.18 0.07
C LEU A 108 -4.34 -9.07 0.90
N THR A 109 -4.04 -9.15 2.19
CA THR A 109 -4.86 -9.86 3.15
C THR A 109 -5.37 -8.89 4.21
N CYS A 110 -6.53 -9.17 4.78
CA CYS A 110 -7.01 -8.47 5.96
C CYS A 110 -7.84 -9.43 6.81
N TYR A 111 -8.04 -9.07 8.07
CA TYR A 111 -8.87 -9.89 8.94
C TYR A 111 -10.33 -9.78 8.52
N GLN A 112 -11.02 -10.93 8.53
CA GLN A 112 -12.41 -11.04 8.15
C GLN A 112 -13.31 -10.09 8.96
N ASN A 113 -13.00 -9.88 10.23
CA ASN A 113 -13.80 -9.04 11.11
C ASN A 113 -13.44 -7.54 11.05
N ASN A 114 -12.49 -7.14 10.21
CA ASN A 114 -12.16 -5.74 10.02
C ASN A 114 -13.10 -5.14 8.97
N ALA A 115 -14.27 -4.69 9.41
CA ALA A 115 -15.32 -4.20 8.50
C ALA A 115 -14.87 -2.98 7.69
N GLY A 116 -14.13 -2.07 8.32
CA GLY A 116 -13.62 -0.87 7.64
C GLY A 116 -12.65 -1.18 6.52
N ALA A 117 -11.68 -2.05 6.79
CA ALA A 117 -10.71 -2.46 5.78
C ALA A 117 -11.37 -3.23 4.64
N ASN A 118 -12.28 -4.16 4.96
CA ASN A 118 -13.00 -4.92 3.94
C ASN A 118 -13.82 -4.01 3.03
N ALA A 119 -14.50 -3.02 3.60
CA ALA A 119 -15.27 -2.04 2.82
C ALA A 119 -14.35 -1.21 1.92
N LEU A 120 -13.23 -0.77 2.45
CA LEU A 120 -12.24 0.00 1.69
C LEU A 120 -11.78 -0.77 0.45
N TYR A 121 -11.40 -2.03 0.63
CA TYR A 121 -10.87 -2.82 -0.48
C TYR A 121 -11.92 -3.14 -1.53
N ARG A 122 -13.14 -3.45 -1.11
CA ARG A 122 -14.25 -3.65 -2.06
C ARG A 122 -14.56 -2.38 -2.83
N ASN A 123 -14.58 -1.25 -2.16
CA ASN A 123 -14.87 0.04 -2.80
C ASN A 123 -13.80 0.44 -3.80
N ALA A 124 -12.58 -0.02 -3.60
CA ALA A 124 -11.48 0.23 -4.54
C ALA A 124 -11.45 -0.78 -5.70
N GLY A 125 -12.39 -1.72 -5.76
CA GLY A 125 -12.45 -2.70 -6.83
C GLY A 125 -11.82 -4.04 -6.52
N GLY A 126 -11.46 -4.28 -5.25
CA GLY A 126 -10.90 -5.56 -4.82
C GLY A 126 -11.93 -6.66 -4.88
N LYS A 127 -11.48 -7.85 -5.25
CA LYS A 127 -12.32 -9.04 -5.34
C LYS A 127 -11.83 -10.08 -4.34
N LEU A 128 -12.77 -10.73 -3.66
CA LEU A 128 -12.43 -11.80 -2.73
C LEU A 128 -11.83 -12.97 -3.48
N CYS A 129 -10.72 -13.47 -2.94
CA CYS A 129 -10.12 -14.70 -3.44
C CYS A 129 -10.90 -15.90 -2.91
N ALA A 130 -11.22 -16.86 -3.78
CA ALA A 130 -11.93 -18.07 -3.38
C ALA A 130 -11.12 -18.91 -2.38
N GLU A 131 -9.82 -18.67 -2.30
CA GLU A 131 -8.91 -19.39 -1.41
C GLU A 131 -8.77 -18.76 -0.03
N SER A 132 -9.55 -17.72 0.26
CA SER A 132 -9.57 -17.11 1.60
C SER A 132 -10.01 -18.14 2.62
N GLN A 133 -9.23 -18.29 3.70
CA GLN A 133 -9.49 -19.28 4.74
C GLN A 133 -9.30 -18.71 6.12
N GLY A 134 -10.01 -19.28 7.09
CA GLY A 134 -9.88 -18.91 8.48
C GLY A 134 -10.30 -17.49 8.74
N GLN A 135 -9.48 -16.76 9.49
CA GLN A 135 -9.75 -15.36 9.84
C GLN A 135 -9.25 -14.38 8.79
N ASP A 136 -8.47 -14.84 7.83
CA ASP A 136 -7.90 -13.98 6.81
C ASP A 136 -8.79 -13.91 5.58
N THR A 137 -8.89 -12.73 5.02
CA THR A 137 -9.55 -12.48 3.76
C THR A 137 -8.53 -11.99 2.77
N VAL A 138 -8.45 -12.65 1.61
CA VAL A 138 -7.53 -12.26 0.55
C VAL A 138 -8.30 -11.50 -0.51
N TYR A 139 -7.85 -10.30 -0.82
CA TYR A 139 -8.37 -9.49 -1.92
C TYR A 139 -7.34 -9.43 -3.03
N TRP A 140 -7.81 -9.52 -4.26
CA TRP A 140 -6.97 -9.24 -5.42
C TRP A 140 -7.61 -8.17 -6.27
N PHE A 141 -6.77 -7.48 -7.01
CA PHE A 141 -7.18 -6.34 -7.82
C PHE A 141 -6.66 -6.58 -9.23
N PRO A 142 -7.56 -6.73 -10.21
CA PRO A 142 -7.12 -6.85 -11.60
C PRO A 142 -6.53 -5.51 -12.05
N ILE A 143 -5.42 -5.58 -12.76
CA ILE A 143 -4.77 -4.40 -13.30
C ILE A 143 -4.88 -4.46 -14.83
N PRO A 144 -5.44 -3.43 -15.49
CA PRO A 144 -5.53 -3.43 -16.95
C PRO A 144 -4.17 -3.56 -17.62
N SER A 145 -4.15 -4.24 -18.74
CA SER A 145 -2.92 -4.46 -19.51
C SER A 145 -2.51 -3.21 -20.30
#